data_180dade6b9ca68c4203ab12d23979143
#
_entry.id   180dade6b9ca68c4203ab12d23979143
#
_cell.length_a   1.000
_cell.length_b   1.000
_cell.length_c   1.000
_cell.angle_alpha   90.00
_cell.angle_beta   90.00
_cell.angle_gamma   90.00
#
_symmetry.space_group_name_H-M   'P 1'
#
loop_
_entity.id
_entity.type
_entity.pdbx_description
1 polymer ?
#
loop_
_entity_poly.entity_id
_entity_poly.type
_entity_poly.pdbx_seq_one_letter_code
_entity_poly.pdbx_strand_id
1 'polypeptide(L)'
;ISYFGSVFLPLSMLMIILNVCKISYKKWITGTLLAISLLIFVIAASPGYLTIYYKEVSLEIVNGVSSLRKTYGPFHSLYYFYLFGYFGAMIFAIFYSATKGRLESTGHVVMLVVAVFVNIGVWFIEQFVKIDFEVLSISYISSELFLLGLHFMIQENKRQKELLDSANAIAKTQSIQLQELVTANSVLTLSDADDTTPERLQQFLNGVNSLTPTERCIYDYYLEKKSTKEVLELLN
;
A
#
# COMPACT_ATOMS: atom_id res chain seq x y z
N ILE A 1 -11.52 18.35 -24.47
CA ILE A 1 -11.06 17.06 -23.87
C ILE A 1 -9.90 17.32 -22.93
N SER A 2 -8.88 18.12 -23.31
CA SER A 2 -7.68 18.44 -22.50
C SER A 2 -8.02 18.94 -21.09
N TYR A 3 -8.97 19.90 -20.96
CA TYR A 3 -9.35 20.46 -19.66
C TYR A 3 -10.02 19.45 -18.71
N PHE A 4 -10.64 18.40 -19.22
CA PHE A 4 -11.23 17.37 -18.38
C PHE A 4 -10.14 16.67 -17.56
N GLY A 5 -9.09 16.22 -18.21
CA GLY A 5 -7.94 15.62 -17.53
C GLY A 5 -7.28 16.58 -16.53
N SER A 6 -6.94 17.79 -16.97
CA SER A 6 -6.22 18.78 -16.16
C SER A 6 -6.96 19.17 -14.87
N VAL A 7 -8.30 19.11 -14.85
CA VAL A 7 -9.09 19.48 -13.67
C VAL A 7 -9.38 18.27 -12.78
N PHE A 8 -9.80 17.14 -13.33
CA PHE A 8 -10.21 16.01 -12.49
C PHE A 8 -9.05 15.16 -11.98
N LEU A 9 -7.90 15.25 -12.61
CA LEU A 9 -6.71 14.47 -12.21
C LEU A 9 -6.15 14.91 -10.85
N PRO A 10 -5.94 16.22 -10.55
CA PRO A 10 -5.55 16.63 -9.20
C PRO A 10 -6.54 16.19 -8.13
N LEU A 11 -7.85 16.18 -8.45
CA LEU A 11 -8.88 15.68 -7.53
C LEU A 11 -8.70 14.18 -7.26
N SER A 12 -8.59 13.35 -8.32
CA SER A 12 -8.42 11.91 -8.18
C SER A 12 -7.14 11.57 -7.41
N MET A 13 -6.04 12.26 -7.70
CA MET A 13 -4.77 12.13 -7.02
C MET A 13 -4.88 12.45 -5.52
N LEU A 14 -5.54 13.57 -5.16
CA LEU A 14 -5.80 13.92 -3.76
C LEU A 14 -6.62 12.81 -3.07
N MET A 15 -7.66 12.29 -3.70
CA MET A 15 -8.50 11.24 -3.13
C MET A 15 -7.71 9.95 -2.89
N ILE A 16 -6.84 9.57 -3.82
CA ILE A 16 -5.94 8.40 -3.65
C ILE A 16 -4.99 8.64 -2.48
N ILE A 17 -4.36 9.83 -2.39
CA ILE A 17 -3.45 10.16 -1.30
C ILE A 17 -4.15 10.14 0.05
N LEU A 18 -5.35 10.73 0.17
CA LEU A 18 -6.13 10.68 1.41
C LEU A 18 -6.44 9.24 1.84
N ASN A 19 -6.76 8.38 0.88
CA ASN A 19 -7.05 6.97 1.15
C ASN A 19 -5.79 6.20 1.58
N VAL A 20 -4.68 6.37 0.87
CA VAL A 20 -3.38 5.75 1.22
C VAL A 20 -2.89 6.25 2.58
N CYS A 21 -3.06 7.53 2.88
CA CYS A 21 -2.73 8.14 4.16
C CYS A 21 -3.69 7.75 5.30
N LYS A 22 -4.69 6.91 5.03
CA LYS A 22 -5.71 6.48 6.02
C LYS A 22 -6.38 7.67 6.74
N ILE A 23 -6.59 8.78 6.01
CA ILE A 23 -7.27 9.96 6.52
C ILE A 23 -8.76 9.76 6.35
N SER A 24 -9.46 9.66 7.48
CA SER A 24 -10.92 9.57 7.50
C SER A 24 -11.54 10.93 7.22
N TYR A 25 -12.37 11.04 6.21
CA TYR A 25 -13.10 12.27 5.86
C TYR A 25 -14.57 11.99 5.62
N LYS A 26 -15.40 13.02 5.86
CA LYS A 26 -16.85 12.90 5.68
C LYS A 26 -17.22 12.92 4.20
N LYS A 27 -18.24 12.18 3.79
CA LYS A 27 -18.70 12.09 2.38
C LYS A 27 -19.00 13.45 1.74
N TRP A 28 -19.45 14.43 2.52
CA TRP A 28 -19.73 15.76 2.00
C TRP A 28 -18.45 16.48 1.49
N ILE A 29 -17.27 16.19 2.08
CA ILE A 29 -15.99 16.77 1.63
C ILE A 29 -15.70 16.35 0.20
N THR A 30 -15.90 15.07 -0.13
CA THR A 30 -15.76 14.57 -1.50
C THR A 30 -16.73 15.29 -2.45
N GLY A 31 -17.98 15.46 -2.03
CA GLY A 31 -18.98 16.18 -2.81
C GLY A 31 -18.59 17.65 -3.04
N THR A 32 -18.05 18.32 -2.01
CA THR A 32 -17.58 19.71 -2.13
C THR A 32 -16.37 19.84 -3.05
N LEU A 33 -15.38 18.96 -2.91
CA LEU A 33 -14.21 18.94 -3.80
C LEU A 33 -14.60 18.68 -5.25
N LEU A 34 -15.52 17.73 -5.48
CA LEU A 34 -16.07 17.47 -6.81
C LEU A 34 -16.82 18.68 -7.38
N ALA A 35 -17.64 19.36 -6.58
CA ALA A 35 -18.38 20.55 -6.99
C ALA A 35 -17.43 21.69 -7.37
N ILE A 36 -16.36 21.91 -6.59
CA ILE A 36 -15.30 22.89 -6.90
C ILE A 36 -14.63 22.52 -8.22
N SER A 37 -14.23 21.28 -8.40
CA SER A 37 -13.60 20.80 -9.63
C SER A 37 -14.52 20.97 -10.84
N LEU A 38 -15.81 20.67 -10.70
CA LEU A 38 -16.81 20.85 -11.75
C LEU A 38 -16.97 22.33 -12.11
N LEU A 39 -17.01 23.22 -11.10
CA LEU A 39 -17.08 24.66 -11.32
C LEU A 39 -15.85 25.18 -12.10
N ILE A 40 -14.66 24.78 -11.68
CA ILE A 40 -13.42 25.15 -12.40
C ILE A 40 -13.41 24.59 -13.81
N PHE A 41 -13.87 23.35 -14.00
CA PHE A 41 -13.99 22.74 -15.31
C PHE A 41 -14.92 23.54 -16.23
N VAL A 42 -16.10 23.94 -15.76
CA VAL A 42 -17.05 24.75 -16.54
C VAL A 42 -16.44 26.09 -16.92
N ILE A 43 -15.73 26.76 -15.98
CA ILE A 43 -15.04 28.02 -16.26
C ILE A 43 -13.92 27.82 -17.28
N ALA A 44 -13.08 26.77 -17.12
CA ALA A 44 -11.96 26.50 -18.02
C ALA A 44 -12.40 26.00 -19.41
N ALA A 45 -13.55 25.32 -19.49
CA ALA A 45 -14.12 24.78 -20.73
C ALA A 45 -15.03 25.78 -21.46
N SER A 46 -15.19 27.01 -20.94
CA SER A 46 -16.06 28.06 -21.53
C SER A 46 -15.46 28.88 -22.69
N PRO A 47 -14.26 28.64 -23.23
CA PRO A 47 -13.72 29.38 -24.38
C PRO A 47 -14.69 29.37 -25.56
N GLY A 48 -14.96 30.54 -26.14
CA GLY A 48 -15.92 30.71 -27.24
C GLY A 48 -17.34 31.06 -26.79
N TYR A 49 -17.75 30.76 -25.57
CA TYR A 49 -19.03 31.16 -24.98
C TYR A 49 -18.90 32.33 -24.00
N LEU A 50 -17.86 32.31 -23.19
CA LEU A 50 -17.57 33.33 -22.17
C LEU A 50 -16.10 33.75 -22.26
N THR A 51 -15.87 35.07 -22.28
CA THR A 51 -14.53 35.66 -22.32
C THR A 51 -13.86 35.75 -20.95
N ILE A 52 -14.32 34.90 -20.03
CA ILE A 52 -13.95 34.94 -18.60
C ILE A 52 -12.59 34.27 -18.38
N TYR A 53 -12.37 33.09 -18.97
CA TYR A 53 -11.13 32.33 -18.81
C TYR A 53 -10.10 32.68 -19.91
N TYR A 54 -10.54 32.72 -21.18
CA TYR A 54 -9.79 33.28 -22.30
C TYR A 54 -10.58 34.41 -22.92
N LYS A 55 -9.91 35.54 -23.20
CA LYS A 55 -10.50 36.67 -23.92
C LYS A 55 -10.64 36.35 -25.39
N GLU A 56 -9.60 35.74 -25.94
CA GLU A 56 -9.50 35.46 -27.36
C GLU A 56 -8.66 34.19 -27.58
N VAL A 57 -9.08 33.37 -28.49
CA VAL A 57 -8.36 32.15 -28.90
C VAL A 57 -8.32 32.15 -30.40
N SER A 58 -7.14 32.27 -31.00
CA SER A 58 -6.94 32.24 -32.45
C SER A 58 -5.93 31.19 -32.84
N LEU A 59 -6.12 30.63 -34.03
CA LEU A 59 -5.20 29.69 -34.64
C LEU A 59 -4.15 30.48 -35.43
N GLU A 60 -2.89 30.31 -35.10
CA GLU A 60 -1.78 30.93 -35.82
C GLU A 60 -0.89 29.85 -36.40
N ILE A 61 -0.45 30.02 -37.65
CA ILE A 61 0.48 29.08 -38.26
C ILE A 61 1.89 29.63 -38.09
N VAL A 62 2.68 28.99 -37.25
CA VAL A 62 4.09 29.36 -37.00
C VAL A 62 4.97 28.25 -37.54
N ASN A 63 5.83 28.57 -38.48
CA ASN A 63 6.76 27.61 -39.14
C ASN A 63 6.08 26.37 -39.72
N GLY A 64 4.85 26.54 -40.27
CA GLY A 64 4.10 25.42 -40.88
C GLY A 64 3.36 24.53 -39.86
N VAL A 65 3.45 24.85 -38.56
CA VAL A 65 2.73 24.16 -37.49
C VAL A 65 1.61 25.04 -36.97
N SER A 66 0.40 24.50 -36.85
CA SER A 66 -0.75 25.20 -36.26
C SER A 66 -0.56 25.33 -34.74
N SER A 67 -0.35 26.58 -34.30
CA SER A 67 -0.22 26.91 -32.87
C SER A 67 -1.44 27.71 -32.40
N LEU A 68 -1.88 27.42 -31.18
CA LEU A 68 -3.04 28.06 -30.58
C LEU A 68 -2.60 29.29 -29.77
N ARG A 69 -2.89 30.48 -30.29
CA ARG A 69 -2.63 31.72 -29.56
C ARG A 69 -3.78 32.02 -28.61
N LYS A 70 -3.46 32.10 -27.32
CA LYS A 70 -4.44 32.29 -26.23
C LYS A 70 -4.18 33.64 -25.55
N THR A 71 -5.22 34.47 -25.45
CA THR A 71 -5.20 35.70 -24.64
C THR A 71 -5.99 35.42 -23.36
N TYR A 72 -5.32 35.50 -22.21
CA TYR A 72 -5.89 35.11 -20.93
C TYR A 72 -6.95 36.11 -20.42
N GLY A 73 -8.00 35.58 -19.83
CA GLY A 73 -9.08 36.33 -19.19
C GLY A 73 -8.82 36.55 -17.69
N PRO A 74 -9.72 37.31 -17.02
CA PRO A 74 -9.53 37.67 -15.60
C PRO A 74 -9.58 36.45 -14.65
N PHE A 75 -10.27 35.37 -15.01
CA PHE A 75 -10.38 34.16 -14.16
C PHE A 75 -9.36 33.05 -14.50
N HIS A 76 -8.40 33.36 -15.39
CA HIS A 76 -7.34 32.42 -15.69
C HIS A 76 -6.52 32.02 -14.44
N SER A 77 -6.24 32.99 -13.56
CA SER A 77 -5.53 32.78 -12.31
C SER A 77 -6.25 31.81 -11.33
N LEU A 78 -7.58 31.68 -11.47
CA LEU A 78 -8.37 30.79 -10.60
C LEU A 78 -7.95 29.32 -10.73
N TYR A 79 -7.56 28.89 -11.94
CA TYR A 79 -7.02 27.55 -12.16
C TYR A 79 -5.71 27.32 -11.43
N TYR A 80 -4.83 28.30 -11.35
CA TYR A 80 -3.59 28.20 -10.59
C TYR A 80 -3.87 28.06 -9.08
N PHE A 81 -4.79 28.87 -8.54
CA PHE A 81 -5.19 28.75 -7.13
C PHE A 81 -5.80 27.40 -6.83
N TYR A 82 -6.60 26.87 -7.75
CA TYR A 82 -7.16 25.52 -7.66
C TYR A 82 -6.03 24.48 -7.59
N LEU A 83 -5.09 24.52 -8.51
CA LEU A 83 -3.98 23.57 -8.60
C LEU A 83 -3.08 23.61 -7.35
N PHE A 84 -2.69 24.82 -6.93
CA PHE A 84 -1.89 25.02 -5.71
C PHE A 84 -2.65 24.56 -4.45
N GLY A 85 -3.95 24.78 -4.38
CA GLY A 85 -4.78 24.32 -3.28
C GLY A 85 -4.76 22.78 -3.16
N TYR A 86 -4.92 22.08 -4.27
CA TYR A 86 -4.87 20.62 -4.30
C TYR A 86 -3.47 20.09 -3.98
N PHE A 87 -2.42 20.64 -4.53
CA PHE A 87 -1.04 20.24 -4.22
C PHE A 87 -0.70 20.50 -2.74
N GLY A 88 -1.09 21.68 -2.22
CA GLY A 88 -0.92 22.00 -0.81
C GLY A 88 -1.65 21.00 0.10
N ALA A 89 -2.89 20.64 -0.26
CA ALA A 89 -3.68 19.65 0.46
C ALA A 89 -3.03 18.25 0.43
N MET A 90 -2.46 17.83 -0.71
CA MET A 90 -1.74 16.57 -0.85
C MET A 90 -0.51 16.52 0.06
N ILE A 91 0.34 17.55 0.00
CA ILE A 91 1.55 17.66 0.83
C ILE A 91 1.17 17.66 2.31
N PHE A 92 0.16 18.44 2.68
CA PHE A 92 -0.34 18.48 4.05
C PHE A 92 -0.85 17.12 4.52
N ALA A 93 -1.62 16.40 3.69
CA ALA A 93 -2.15 15.08 4.01
C ALA A 93 -1.02 14.06 4.25
N ILE A 94 0.01 14.06 3.39
CA ILE A 94 1.16 13.17 3.51
C ILE A 94 1.93 13.48 4.80
N PHE A 95 2.24 14.77 5.05
CA PHE A 95 2.97 15.19 6.24
C PHE A 95 2.20 14.88 7.54
N TYR A 96 0.91 15.20 7.57
CA TYR A 96 0.04 14.89 8.71
C TYR A 96 -0.01 13.39 9.00
N SER A 97 -0.12 12.55 7.97
CA SER A 97 -0.18 11.10 8.14
C SER A 97 1.17 10.53 8.59
N ALA A 98 2.28 11.07 8.07
CA ALA A 98 3.62 10.69 8.49
C ALA A 98 3.86 11.02 9.98
N THR A 99 3.51 12.22 10.42
CA THR A 99 3.67 12.63 11.84
C THR A 99 2.79 11.85 12.81
N LYS A 100 1.63 11.36 12.34
CA LYS A 100 0.72 10.53 13.15
C LYS A 100 1.04 9.03 13.10
N GLY A 101 2.09 8.62 12.40
CA GLY A 101 2.47 7.21 12.26
C GLY A 101 1.41 6.33 11.58
N ARG A 102 0.53 6.93 10.75
CA ARG A 102 -0.53 6.19 10.04
C ARG A 102 -0.04 5.42 8.83
N LEU A 103 1.13 5.77 8.33
CA LEU A 103 1.76 5.12 7.19
C LEU A 103 2.62 3.95 7.69
N GLU A 104 2.33 2.77 7.18
CA GLU A 104 2.97 1.51 7.60
C GLU A 104 4.43 1.41 7.16
N SER A 105 4.83 2.19 6.14
CA SER A 105 6.18 2.16 5.60
C SER A 105 6.64 3.54 5.16
N THR A 106 7.86 3.91 5.55
CA THR A 106 8.53 5.12 5.07
C THR A 106 8.67 5.13 3.53
N GLY A 107 8.82 3.95 2.92
CA GLY A 107 8.87 3.82 1.47
C GLY A 107 7.60 4.32 0.78
N HIS A 108 6.41 4.05 1.34
CA HIS A 108 5.14 4.55 0.79
C HIS A 108 5.06 6.07 0.88
N VAL A 109 5.53 6.67 1.98
CA VAL A 109 5.60 8.14 2.12
C VAL A 109 6.46 8.75 1.03
N VAL A 110 7.68 8.23 0.87
CA VAL A 110 8.64 8.73 -0.13
C VAL A 110 8.06 8.61 -1.54
N MET A 111 7.46 7.49 -1.89
CA MET A 111 6.84 7.29 -3.21
C MET A 111 5.72 8.30 -3.49
N LEU A 112 4.84 8.55 -2.50
CA LEU A 112 3.76 9.53 -2.62
C LEU A 112 4.31 10.95 -2.79
N VAL A 113 5.30 11.32 -1.99
CA VAL A 113 5.98 12.62 -2.08
C VAL A 113 6.61 12.80 -3.46
N VAL A 114 7.36 11.79 -3.93
CA VAL A 114 8.00 11.83 -5.26
C VAL A 114 6.94 12.00 -6.36
N ALA A 115 5.83 11.25 -6.32
CA ALA A 115 4.76 11.36 -7.30
C ALA A 115 4.18 12.79 -7.37
N VAL A 116 3.93 13.42 -6.22
CA VAL A 116 3.43 14.79 -6.15
C VAL A 116 4.46 15.79 -6.68
N PHE A 117 5.71 15.68 -6.22
CA PHE A 117 6.78 16.61 -6.62
C PHE A 117 7.16 16.51 -8.11
N VAL A 118 7.13 15.31 -8.69
CA VAL A 118 7.35 15.13 -10.14
C VAL A 118 6.28 15.87 -10.92
N ASN A 119 5.01 15.75 -10.55
CA ASN A 119 3.93 16.47 -11.24
C ASN A 119 4.06 17.99 -11.10
N ILE A 120 4.38 18.48 -9.89
CA ILE A 120 4.63 19.90 -9.67
C ILE A 120 5.82 20.37 -10.51
N GLY A 121 6.91 19.60 -10.53
CA GLY A 121 8.12 19.89 -11.29
C GLY A 121 7.88 19.99 -12.79
N VAL A 122 7.16 19.02 -13.36
CA VAL A 122 6.80 19.06 -14.79
C VAL A 122 5.93 20.27 -15.11
N TRP A 123 4.94 20.55 -14.27
CA TRP A 123 4.10 21.73 -14.45
C TRP A 123 4.92 23.04 -14.41
N PHE A 124 5.89 23.16 -13.48
CA PHE A 124 6.80 24.30 -13.45
C PHE A 124 7.64 24.40 -14.71
N ILE A 125 8.21 23.30 -15.17
CA ILE A 125 9.01 23.28 -16.41
C ILE A 125 8.20 23.79 -17.59
N GLU A 126 6.95 23.37 -17.74
CA GLU A 126 6.06 23.84 -18.82
C GLU A 126 5.76 25.34 -18.75
N GLN A 127 5.76 25.94 -17.56
CA GLN A 127 5.58 27.39 -17.44
C GLN A 127 6.79 28.20 -17.93
N PHE A 128 8.00 27.64 -17.79
CA PHE A 128 9.25 28.35 -18.14
C PHE A 128 9.79 27.99 -19.53
N VAL A 129 9.54 26.74 -19.95
CA VAL A 129 10.01 26.25 -21.25
C VAL A 129 8.82 26.22 -22.21
N LYS A 130 8.85 27.10 -23.23
CA LYS A 130 7.89 27.02 -24.33
C LYS A 130 8.21 25.78 -25.18
N ILE A 131 7.65 24.66 -24.78
CA ILE A 131 7.77 23.40 -25.51
C ILE A 131 6.51 23.33 -26.39
N ASP A 132 6.68 23.10 -27.69
CA ASP A 132 5.57 22.94 -28.63
C ASP A 132 4.77 21.64 -28.43
N PHE A 133 5.18 20.83 -27.45
CA PHE A 133 4.52 19.60 -27.03
C PHE A 133 3.84 19.80 -25.67
N GLU A 134 2.60 19.29 -25.51
CA GLU A 134 1.94 19.20 -24.23
C GLU A 134 2.59 18.09 -23.37
N VAL A 135 3.72 18.41 -22.73
CA VAL A 135 4.44 17.49 -21.81
C VAL A 135 3.59 17.18 -20.58
N LEU A 136 2.71 18.10 -20.20
CA LEU A 136 1.78 17.96 -19.08
C LEU A 136 0.88 16.70 -19.24
N SER A 137 0.37 16.46 -20.44
CA SER A 137 -0.46 15.27 -20.70
C SER A 137 0.31 13.97 -20.49
N ILE A 138 1.58 13.92 -20.90
CA ILE A 138 2.45 12.74 -20.72
C ILE A 138 2.78 12.56 -19.24
N SER A 139 3.07 13.65 -18.53
CA SER A 139 3.33 13.61 -17.09
C SER A 139 2.13 13.10 -16.31
N TYR A 140 0.94 13.51 -16.67
CA TYR A 140 -0.30 13.04 -16.05
C TYR A 140 -0.50 11.54 -16.28
N ILE A 141 -0.36 11.06 -17.50
CA ILE A 141 -0.49 9.61 -17.81
C ILE A 141 0.54 8.81 -17.01
N SER A 142 1.80 9.26 -16.98
CA SER A 142 2.86 8.59 -16.23
C SER A 142 2.54 8.55 -14.72
N SER A 143 1.99 9.64 -14.18
CA SER A 143 1.63 9.73 -12.78
C SER A 143 0.43 8.87 -12.42
N GLU A 144 -0.57 8.78 -13.31
CA GLU A 144 -1.70 7.87 -13.12
C GLU A 144 -1.26 6.41 -13.11
N LEU A 145 -0.40 6.02 -14.07
CA LEU A 145 0.17 4.67 -14.10
C LEU A 145 0.97 4.38 -12.84
N PHE A 146 1.76 5.35 -12.36
CA PHE A 146 2.51 5.21 -11.13
C PHE A 146 1.60 5.07 -9.91
N LEU A 147 0.56 5.90 -9.79
CA LEU A 147 -0.43 5.83 -8.71
C LEU A 147 -1.24 4.53 -8.76
N LEU A 148 -1.58 4.07 -9.95
CA LEU A 148 -2.25 2.79 -10.14
C LEU A 148 -1.34 1.62 -9.69
N GLY A 149 -0.07 1.64 -10.08
CA GLY A 149 0.93 0.66 -9.63
C GLY A 149 1.09 0.66 -8.11
N LEU A 150 1.13 1.84 -7.50
CA LEU A 150 1.17 2.04 -6.05
C LEU A 150 -0.07 1.47 -5.37
N HIS A 151 -1.24 1.72 -5.93
CA HIS A 151 -2.51 1.17 -5.43
C HIS A 151 -2.49 -0.37 -5.45
N PHE A 152 -2.08 -0.99 -6.55
CA PHE A 152 -1.96 -2.45 -6.66
C PHE A 152 -0.95 -3.01 -5.66
N MET A 153 0.20 -2.35 -5.47
CA MET A 153 1.21 -2.77 -4.51
C MET A 153 0.68 -2.73 -3.07
N ILE A 154 -0.06 -1.68 -2.71
CA ILE A 154 -0.68 -1.56 -1.38
C ILE A 154 -1.75 -2.64 -1.19
N GLN A 155 -2.56 -2.91 -2.20
CA GLN A 155 -3.59 -3.94 -2.16
C GLN A 155 -2.98 -5.34 -2.02
N GLU A 156 -1.90 -5.64 -2.74
CA GLU A 156 -1.19 -6.90 -2.64
C GLU A 156 -0.52 -7.07 -1.27
N ASN A 157 0.12 -6.03 -0.74
CA ASN A 157 0.69 -6.06 0.62
C ASN A 157 -0.39 -6.31 1.68
N LYS A 158 -1.58 -5.71 1.54
CA LYS A 158 -2.71 -5.96 2.43
C LYS A 158 -3.16 -7.42 2.37
N ARG A 159 -3.30 -7.97 1.17
CA ARG A 159 -3.65 -9.36 0.95
C ARG A 159 -2.62 -10.33 1.55
N GLN A 160 -1.32 -10.05 1.36
CA GLN A 160 -0.26 -10.85 1.96
C GLN A 160 -0.31 -10.81 3.49
N LYS A 161 -0.59 -9.65 4.07
CA LYS A 161 -0.75 -9.51 5.52
C LYS A 161 -1.95 -10.31 6.04
N GLU A 162 -3.09 -10.24 5.37
CA GLU A 162 -4.28 -11.05 5.72
C GLU A 162 -4.01 -12.56 5.65
N LEU A 163 -3.25 -13.00 4.64
CA LEU A 163 -2.82 -14.39 4.52
C LEU A 163 -1.87 -14.79 5.64
N LEU A 164 -0.94 -13.93 6.01
CA LEU A 164 -0.01 -14.19 7.12
C LEU A 164 -0.75 -14.25 8.46
N ASP A 165 -1.68 -13.34 8.70
CA ASP A 165 -2.48 -13.33 9.93
C ASP A 165 -3.37 -14.59 10.03
N SER A 166 -3.94 -15.04 8.92
CA SER A 166 -4.71 -16.29 8.87
C SER A 166 -3.83 -17.52 9.12
N ALA A 167 -2.63 -17.57 8.52
CA ALA A 167 -1.67 -18.64 8.75
C ALA A 167 -1.20 -18.69 10.22
N ASN A 168 -0.94 -17.54 10.82
CA ASN A 168 -0.57 -17.43 12.23
C ASN A 168 -1.71 -17.88 13.16
N ALA A 169 -2.97 -17.56 12.82
CA ALA A 169 -4.13 -18.01 13.58
C ALA A 169 -4.28 -19.53 13.52
N ILE A 170 -4.09 -20.14 12.35
CA ILE A 170 -4.11 -21.60 12.17
C ILE A 170 -2.98 -22.24 12.98
N ALA A 171 -1.75 -21.74 12.88
CA ALA A 171 -0.60 -22.25 13.63
C ALA A 171 -0.83 -22.19 15.14
N LYS A 172 -1.43 -21.08 15.64
CA LYS A 172 -1.79 -20.94 17.05
C LYS A 172 -2.84 -21.97 17.48
N THR A 173 -3.86 -22.20 16.67
CA THR A 173 -4.89 -23.21 16.96
C THR A 173 -4.28 -24.61 17.00
N GLN A 174 -3.41 -24.94 16.05
CA GLN A 174 -2.70 -26.22 16.03
C GLN A 174 -1.80 -26.41 17.25
N SER A 175 -1.11 -25.36 17.68
CA SER A 175 -0.26 -25.43 18.88
C SER A 175 -1.07 -25.66 20.15
N ILE A 176 -2.28 -25.09 20.28
CA ILE A 176 -3.20 -25.33 21.40
C ILE A 176 -3.68 -26.78 21.37
N GLN A 177 -4.12 -27.28 20.21
CA GLN A 177 -4.56 -28.65 20.06
C GLN A 177 -3.44 -29.66 20.39
N LEU A 178 -2.23 -29.37 19.96
CA LEU A 178 -1.07 -30.21 20.29
C LEU A 178 -0.81 -30.23 21.81
N GLN A 179 -0.91 -29.07 22.45
CA GLN A 179 -0.73 -28.97 23.91
C GLN A 179 -1.83 -29.70 24.68
N GLU A 180 -3.08 -29.63 24.21
CA GLU A 180 -4.19 -30.43 24.78
C GLU A 180 -3.96 -31.93 24.63
N LEU A 181 -3.51 -32.39 23.45
CA LEU A 181 -3.17 -33.78 23.20
C LEU A 181 -2.03 -34.29 24.09
N VAL A 182 -0.98 -33.48 24.25
CA VAL A 182 0.15 -33.79 25.12
C VAL A 182 -0.32 -33.88 26.58
N THR A 183 -1.18 -32.96 27.01
CA THR A 183 -1.72 -32.98 28.39
C THR A 183 -2.63 -34.18 28.60
N ALA A 184 -3.52 -34.51 27.65
CA ALA A 184 -4.37 -35.68 27.73
C ALA A 184 -3.54 -36.97 27.76
N ASN A 185 -2.49 -37.05 26.95
CA ASN A 185 -1.61 -38.23 26.95
C ASN A 185 -0.81 -38.34 28.26
N SER A 186 -0.40 -37.21 28.86
CA SER A 186 0.27 -37.25 30.17
C SER A 186 -0.65 -37.70 31.30
N VAL A 187 -1.94 -37.34 31.24
CA VAL A 187 -2.94 -37.79 32.19
C VAL A 187 -3.20 -39.32 32.04
N LEU A 188 -3.27 -39.80 30.80
CA LEU A 188 -3.42 -41.23 30.52
C LEU A 188 -2.20 -42.03 31.02
N THR A 189 -0.98 -41.52 30.79
CA THR A 189 0.24 -42.15 31.28
C THR A 189 0.35 -42.15 32.81
N LEU A 190 -0.17 -41.12 33.48
CA LEU A 190 -0.23 -41.06 34.94
C LEU A 190 -1.29 -41.99 35.50
N SER A 191 -2.42 -42.20 34.83
CA SER A 191 -3.45 -43.15 35.23
C SER A 191 -3.01 -44.61 35.05
N ASP A 192 -2.16 -44.86 34.05
CA ASP A 192 -1.54 -46.18 33.82
C ASP A 192 -0.34 -46.45 34.73
N ALA A 193 0.21 -45.41 35.37
CA ALA A 193 1.38 -45.58 36.26
C ALA A 193 1.06 -46.27 37.59
N ASP A 194 -0.22 -46.37 37.95
CA ASP A 194 -0.65 -47.12 39.17
C ASP A 194 -0.69 -48.64 38.93
N ASP A 195 -0.49 -49.09 37.69
CA ASP A 195 -0.46 -50.51 37.29
C ASP A 195 0.90 -50.90 36.69
N THR A 196 2.00 -50.49 37.33
CA THR A 196 3.35 -50.94 36.97
C THR A 196 3.56 -52.37 37.41
N THR A 197 2.96 -53.28 36.67
CA THR A 197 3.29 -54.69 36.80
C THR A 197 4.73 -54.95 36.35
N PRO A 198 5.49 -55.81 37.02
CA PRO A 198 6.86 -56.17 36.62
C PRO A 198 6.99 -56.52 35.13
N GLU A 199 5.91 -57.04 34.53
CA GLU A 199 5.82 -57.41 33.11
C GLU A 199 5.90 -56.19 32.18
N ARG A 200 5.23 -55.10 32.49
CA ARG A 200 5.30 -53.85 31.68
C ARG A 200 6.69 -53.20 31.76
N LEU A 201 7.30 -53.23 32.95
CA LEU A 201 8.68 -52.75 33.10
C LEU A 201 9.66 -53.57 32.25
N GLN A 202 9.47 -54.90 32.25
CA GLN A 202 10.28 -55.82 31.43
C GLN A 202 10.05 -55.56 29.91
N GLN A 203 8.81 -55.34 29.51
CA GLN A 203 8.47 -55.05 28.13
C GLN A 203 9.07 -53.69 27.67
N PHE A 204 9.05 -52.67 28.52
CA PHE A 204 9.71 -51.39 28.28
C PHE A 204 11.24 -51.57 28.16
N LEU A 205 11.87 -52.27 29.08
CA LEU A 205 13.30 -52.56 29.02
C LEU A 205 13.69 -53.33 27.76
N ASN A 206 12.88 -54.30 27.37
CA ASN A 206 13.08 -55.03 26.11
C ASN A 206 12.96 -54.13 24.91
N GLY A 207 11.99 -53.19 24.90
CA GLY A 207 11.85 -52.14 23.86
C GLY A 207 13.09 -51.26 23.74
N VAL A 208 13.59 -50.75 24.86
CA VAL A 208 14.82 -49.94 24.90
C VAL A 208 16.05 -50.74 24.45
N ASN A 209 16.14 -52.02 24.82
CA ASN A 209 17.25 -52.87 24.42
C ASN A 209 17.19 -53.28 22.92
N SER A 210 16.04 -53.23 22.30
CA SER A 210 15.85 -53.52 20.88
C SER A 210 16.14 -52.32 19.94
N LEU A 211 16.39 -51.12 20.49
CA LEU A 211 16.74 -49.95 19.72
C LEU A 211 18.04 -50.16 18.97
N THR A 212 18.04 -49.73 17.71
CA THR A 212 19.28 -49.64 16.93
C THR A 212 20.25 -48.61 17.53
N PRO A 213 21.54 -48.66 17.23
CA PRO A 213 22.51 -47.70 17.78
C PRO A 213 22.12 -46.24 17.57
N THR A 214 21.54 -45.89 16.41
CA THR A 214 21.07 -44.56 16.09
C THR A 214 19.83 -44.15 16.90
N GLU A 215 18.85 -45.06 17.00
CA GLU A 215 17.64 -44.83 17.81
C GLU A 215 17.98 -44.67 19.29
N ARG A 216 18.93 -45.45 19.79
CA ARG A 216 19.41 -45.31 21.14
C ARG A 216 20.09 -43.98 21.41
N CYS A 217 20.91 -43.50 20.48
CA CYS A 217 21.52 -42.20 20.59
C CYS A 217 20.48 -41.09 20.63
N ILE A 218 19.45 -41.15 19.79
CA ILE A 218 18.32 -40.22 19.82
C ILE A 218 17.56 -40.28 21.14
N TYR A 219 17.29 -41.48 21.62
CA TYR A 219 16.61 -41.70 22.90
C TYR A 219 17.39 -41.12 24.09
N ASP A 220 18.70 -41.31 24.13
CA ASP A 220 19.58 -40.73 25.16
C ASP A 220 19.59 -39.20 25.13
N TYR A 221 19.60 -38.60 23.97
CA TYR A 221 19.47 -37.13 23.83
C TYR A 221 18.15 -36.57 24.36
N TYR A 222 17.04 -37.31 24.15
CA TYR A 222 15.76 -36.90 24.73
C TYR A 222 15.72 -37.10 26.26
N LEU A 223 16.37 -38.11 26.81
CA LEU A 223 16.54 -38.26 28.26
C LEU A 223 17.36 -37.11 28.86
N GLU A 224 18.33 -36.60 28.13
CA GLU A 224 19.08 -35.39 28.50
C GLU A 224 18.28 -34.09 28.33
N LYS A 225 17.00 -34.15 27.97
CA LYS A 225 16.07 -33.05 27.73
C LYS A 225 16.49 -32.12 26.57
N LYS A 226 17.25 -32.60 25.58
CA LYS A 226 17.56 -31.87 24.38
C LYS A 226 16.32 -31.73 23.50
N SER A 227 16.18 -30.57 22.90
CA SER A 227 15.10 -30.31 21.94
C SER A 227 15.32 -31.06 20.62
N THR A 228 14.26 -31.29 19.86
CA THR A 228 14.33 -31.96 18.54
C THR A 228 15.32 -31.27 17.60
N LYS A 229 15.45 -29.93 17.69
CA LYS A 229 16.37 -29.14 16.87
C LYS A 229 17.84 -29.44 17.23
N GLU A 230 18.16 -29.47 18.51
CA GLU A 230 19.49 -29.83 19.01
C GLU A 230 19.87 -31.26 18.66
N VAL A 231 18.92 -32.18 18.73
CA VAL A 231 19.15 -33.63 18.34
C VAL A 231 19.47 -33.71 16.84
N LEU A 232 18.76 -32.94 15.99
CA LEU A 232 19.03 -32.93 14.55
C LEU A 232 20.41 -32.34 14.21
N GLU A 233 20.84 -31.31 14.94
CA GLU A 233 22.17 -30.71 14.77
C GLU A 233 23.32 -31.63 15.22
N LEU A 234 23.07 -32.53 16.17
CA LEU A 234 24.06 -33.47 16.68
C LEU A 234 24.17 -34.75 15.85
N LEU A 235 23.16 -35.06 15.01
CA LEU A 235 23.11 -36.24 14.16
C LEU A 235 23.61 -35.96 12.72
N ASN A 236 23.86 -34.71 12.35
CA ASN A 236 24.47 -34.27 11.08
C ASN A 236 25.97 -34.08 11.24
#